data_8fb5b221e1c1d2c5b31282aadfb5f905
#
_entry.id   8fb5b221e1c1d2c5b31282aadfb5f905
#
_cell.length_a   1.000
_cell.length_b   1.000
_cell.length_c   1.000
_cell.angle_alpha   90.00
_cell.angle_beta   90.00
_cell.angle_gamma   90.00
#
_symmetry.space_group_name_H-M   'P 1'
#
loop_
_entity.id
_entity.type
_entity.pdbx_description
1 polymer ?
#
loop_
_entity_poly.entity_id
_entity_poly.type
_entity_poly.pdbx_seq_one_letter_code
_entity_poly.pdbx_strand_id
1 'polypeptide(L)'
;EYETDNHSGMNVEEIAGLIFDYTSGYPFLVSRLCKLMDEEVAGSVSFPDKAAAWTKEGFLEAEKLLLSEKNTLFESLMGKLNDYPSLKRKLYSILFGGKKLVYNPDDPAVDIAVMFGFVKNDGGTLRIANRIFETRLYNYFLTTDEAQNSELFIFAPDDKLKFVQNGHLNMELV
;
A
#
# COMPACT_ATOMS: atom_id res chain seq x y z
N GLU A 1 -25.14 -0.11 -7.30
CA GLU A 1 -25.57 1.28 -7.00
C GLU A 1 -24.76 2.28 -7.82
N TYR A 2 -23.44 2.44 -7.62
CA TYR A 2 -22.63 3.42 -8.38
C TYR A 2 -22.76 3.23 -9.90
N GLU A 3 -22.57 2.00 -10.42
CA GLU A 3 -22.66 1.72 -11.85
C GLU A 3 -24.08 1.95 -12.39
N THR A 4 -25.10 1.63 -11.60
CA THR A 4 -26.51 1.89 -11.95
C THR A 4 -26.79 3.38 -12.15
N ASP A 5 -26.13 4.24 -11.36
CA ASP A 5 -26.36 5.68 -11.36
C ASP A 5 -25.46 6.42 -12.38
N ASN A 6 -24.24 5.93 -12.62
CA ASN A 6 -23.26 6.64 -13.44
C ASN A 6 -23.04 6.02 -14.83
N HIS A 7 -23.49 4.77 -15.06
CA HIS A 7 -23.39 4.07 -16.36
C HIS A 7 -21.97 4.13 -16.96
N SER A 8 -20.95 3.91 -16.12
CA SER A 8 -19.56 3.98 -16.56
C SER A 8 -19.15 2.85 -17.50
N GLY A 9 -19.94 1.76 -17.53
CA GLY A 9 -19.61 0.55 -18.30
C GLY A 9 -18.51 -0.29 -17.68
N MET A 10 -18.13 -0.02 -16.42
CA MET A 10 -17.07 -0.77 -15.74
C MET A 10 -17.46 -2.24 -15.51
N ASN A 11 -16.48 -3.12 -15.57
CA ASN A 11 -16.61 -4.46 -15.02
C ASN A 11 -16.55 -4.39 -13.50
N VAL A 12 -17.71 -4.38 -12.84
CA VAL A 12 -17.84 -4.20 -11.38
C VAL A 12 -17.08 -5.26 -10.61
N GLU A 13 -17.11 -6.51 -11.05
CA GLU A 13 -16.44 -7.63 -10.36
C GLU A 13 -14.92 -7.48 -10.45
N GLU A 14 -14.39 -7.14 -11.61
CA GLU A 14 -12.96 -6.91 -11.83
C GLU A 14 -12.44 -5.73 -10.99
N ILE A 15 -13.12 -4.58 -11.06
CA ILE A 15 -12.70 -3.39 -10.32
C ILE A 15 -12.83 -3.60 -8.80
N ALA A 16 -13.90 -4.22 -8.34
CA ALA A 16 -14.06 -4.55 -6.92
C ALA A 16 -12.98 -5.53 -6.45
N GLY A 17 -12.63 -6.52 -7.26
CA GLY A 17 -11.52 -7.44 -7.02
C GLY A 17 -10.19 -6.72 -6.89
N LEU A 18 -9.85 -5.83 -7.84
CA LEU A 18 -8.62 -5.03 -7.80
C LEU A 18 -8.56 -4.14 -6.53
N ILE A 19 -9.64 -3.41 -6.24
CA ILE A 19 -9.71 -2.58 -5.04
C ILE A 19 -9.49 -3.43 -3.78
N PHE A 20 -10.13 -4.59 -3.69
CA PHE A 20 -9.99 -5.49 -2.54
C PHE A 20 -8.55 -6.04 -2.43
N ASP A 21 -7.94 -6.47 -3.52
CA ASP A 21 -6.58 -7.01 -3.54
C ASP A 21 -5.54 -6.00 -3.03
N TYR A 22 -5.73 -4.72 -3.35
CA TYR A 22 -4.82 -3.67 -2.93
C TYR A 22 -5.09 -3.14 -1.52
N THR A 23 -6.34 -3.13 -1.09
CA THR A 23 -6.76 -2.49 0.17
C THR A 23 -7.11 -3.47 1.28
N SER A 24 -7.30 -4.76 0.96
CA SER A 24 -7.90 -5.77 1.86
C SER A 24 -9.21 -5.26 2.50
N GLY A 25 -9.98 -4.43 1.77
CA GLY A 25 -11.23 -3.85 2.23
C GLY A 25 -11.07 -2.71 3.25
N TYR A 26 -9.88 -2.13 3.43
CA TYR A 26 -9.69 -1.02 4.37
C TYR A 26 -10.52 0.20 3.96
N PRO A 27 -11.54 0.62 4.78
CA PRO A 27 -12.60 1.51 4.31
C PRO A 27 -12.12 2.85 3.73
N PHE A 28 -11.15 3.49 4.39
CA PHE A 28 -10.58 4.75 3.91
C PHE A 28 -9.90 4.57 2.54
N LEU A 29 -9.12 3.51 2.36
CA LEU A 29 -8.39 3.26 1.11
C LEU A 29 -9.36 2.95 -0.04
N VAL A 30 -10.39 2.13 0.22
CA VAL A 30 -11.45 1.83 -0.74
C VAL A 30 -12.13 3.12 -1.19
N SER A 31 -12.61 3.92 -0.24
CA SER A 31 -13.30 5.18 -0.53
C SER A 31 -12.40 6.17 -1.28
N ARG A 32 -11.12 6.30 -0.85
CA ARG A 32 -10.21 7.25 -1.49
C ARG A 32 -9.83 6.83 -2.91
N LEU A 33 -9.58 5.54 -3.17
CA LEU A 33 -9.32 5.03 -4.52
C LEU A 33 -10.50 5.27 -5.45
N CYS A 34 -11.72 4.93 -5.03
CA CYS A 34 -12.92 5.19 -5.82
C CYS A 34 -13.07 6.69 -6.12
N LYS A 35 -12.82 7.55 -5.14
CA LYS A 35 -12.87 9.00 -5.32
C LYS A 35 -11.81 9.50 -6.29
N LEU A 36 -10.57 9.00 -6.20
CA LEU A 36 -9.51 9.35 -7.13
C LEU A 36 -9.85 8.95 -8.57
N MET A 37 -10.36 7.73 -8.77
CA MET A 37 -10.81 7.27 -10.09
C MET A 37 -11.91 8.17 -10.66
N ASP A 38 -12.87 8.56 -9.84
CA ASP A 38 -14.05 9.29 -10.27
C ASP A 38 -13.82 10.79 -10.50
N GLU A 39 -12.97 11.43 -9.68
CA GLU A 39 -12.83 12.89 -9.64
C GLU A 39 -11.50 13.40 -10.21
N GLU A 40 -10.42 12.59 -10.16
CA GLU A 40 -9.08 13.05 -10.55
C GLU A 40 -8.57 12.31 -11.80
N VAL A 41 -8.80 11.00 -11.90
CA VAL A 41 -8.43 10.23 -13.08
C VAL A 41 -9.40 10.51 -14.22
N ALA A 42 -10.71 10.43 -13.98
CA ALA A 42 -11.72 10.76 -14.96
C ALA A 42 -11.63 12.23 -15.36
N GLY A 43 -11.65 12.50 -16.66
CA GLY A 43 -11.48 13.84 -17.22
C GLY A 43 -10.02 14.28 -17.43
N SER A 44 -9.05 13.44 -17.09
CA SER A 44 -7.64 13.67 -17.42
C SER A 44 -7.37 13.39 -18.90
N VAL A 45 -6.21 13.85 -19.40
CA VAL A 45 -5.81 13.67 -20.81
C VAL A 45 -5.80 12.18 -21.22
N SER A 46 -5.35 11.30 -20.33
CA SER A 46 -5.28 9.86 -20.62
C SER A 46 -6.60 9.12 -20.38
N PHE A 47 -7.49 9.69 -19.57
CA PHE A 47 -8.77 9.09 -19.17
C PHE A 47 -9.88 10.14 -19.32
N PRO A 48 -10.38 10.38 -20.56
CA PRO A 48 -11.24 11.52 -20.87
C PRO A 48 -12.62 11.48 -20.20
N ASP A 49 -13.05 10.32 -19.76
CA ASP A 49 -14.35 10.10 -19.14
C ASP A 49 -14.31 9.02 -18.04
N LYS A 50 -15.45 8.78 -17.40
CA LYS A 50 -15.58 7.76 -16.36
C LYS A 50 -15.37 6.34 -16.91
N ALA A 51 -15.77 6.06 -18.14
CA ALA A 51 -15.60 4.75 -18.73
C ALA A 51 -14.12 4.39 -18.91
N ALA A 52 -13.30 5.37 -19.31
CA ALA A 52 -11.84 5.19 -19.37
C ALA A 52 -11.21 5.08 -17.98
N ALA A 53 -11.68 5.84 -16.99
CA ALA A 53 -11.12 5.86 -15.64
C ALA A 53 -11.46 4.60 -14.83
N TRP A 54 -12.66 4.03 -15.01
CA TRP A 54 -13.11 2.83 -14.30
C TRP A 54 -12.65 1.54 -14.99
N THR A 55 -11.34 1.51 -15.33
CA THR A 55 -10.61 0.38 -15.90
C THR A 55 -9.44 0.00 -14.99
N LYS A 56 -8.78 -1.12 -15.29
CA LYS A 56 -7.54 -1.50 -14.59
C LYS A 56 -6.47 -0.42 -14.69
N GLU A 57 -6.30 0.17 -15.85
CA GLU A 57 -5.33 1.24 -16.12
C GLU A 57 -5.65 2.50 -15.30
N GLY A 58 -6.92 2.89 -15.24
CA GLY A 58 -7.35 4.02 -14.43
C GLY A 58 -7.23 3.75 -12.93
N PHE A 59 -7.47 2.52 -12.47
CA PHE A 59 -7.21 2.11 -11.09
C PHE A 59 -5.72 2.24 -10.75
N LEU A 60 -4.81 1.79 -11.61
CA LEU A 60 -3.36 1.91 -11.38
C LEU A 60 -2.90 3.37 -11.34
N GLU A 61 -3.54 4.24 -12.12
CA GLU A 61 -3.26 5.68 -12.03
C GLU A 61 -3.76 6.27 -10.70
N ALA A 62 -4.97 5.90 -10.26
CA ALA A 62 -5.49 6.30 -8.96
C ALA A 62 -4.62 5.79 -7.79
N GLU A 63 -4.08 4.59 -7.89
CA GLU A 63 -3.14 4.03 -6.91
C GLU A 63 -1.86 4.86 -6.81
N LYS A 64 -1.26 5.27 -7.93
CA LYS A 64 -0.09 6.16 -7.94
C LYS A 64 -0.38 7.52 -7.29
N LEU A 65 -1.54 8.11 -7.61
CA LEU A 65 -1.99 9.35 -6.98
C LEU A 65 -2.11 9.17 -5.48
N LEU A 66 -2.80 8.12 -5.01
CA LEU A 66 -2.95 7.81 -3.59
C LEU A 66 -1.59 7.65 -2.89
N LEU A 67 -0.66 6.93 -3.48
CA LEU A 67 0.67 6.72 -2.91
C LEU A 67 1.52 7.99 -2.83
N SER A 68 1.24 8.99 -3.66
CA SER A 68 1.92 10.30 -3.62
C SER A 68 1.29 11.27 -2.63
N GLU A 69 0.08 11.01 -2.15
CA GLU A 69 -0.63 11.90 -1.25
C GLU A 69 0.01 12.03 0.13
N LYS A 70 -0.15 13.23 0.69
CA LYS A 70 -0.06 13.47 2.13
C LYS A 70 -1.49 13.45 2.69
N ASN A 71 -1.85 12.39 3.38
CA ASN A 71 -3.15 12.26 4.02
C ASN A 71 -3.02 11.79 5.46
N THR A 72 -4.06 12.00 6.25
CA THR A 72 -4.06 11.72 7.70
C THR A 72 -3.78 10.24 8.02
N LEU A 73 -4.17 9.32 7.14
CA LEU A 73 -3.90 7.89 7.33
C LEU A 73 -2.39 7.60 7.24
N PHE A 74 -1.73 8.11 6.21
CA PHE A 74 -0.29 7.91 6.04
C PHE A 74 0.53 8.70 7.06
N GLU A 75 0.09 9.90 7.44
CA GLU A 75 0.70 10.66 8.54
C GLU A 75 0.59 9.89 9.87
N SER A 76 -0.56 9.27 10.14
CA SER A 76 -0.73 8.41 11.31
C SER A 76 0.19 7.18 11.27
N LEU A 77 0.31 6.52 10.13
CA LEU A 77 1.23 5.38 9.95
C LEU A 77 2.68 5.81 10.25
N MET A 78 3.15 6.91 9.63
CA MET A 78 4.51 7.41 9.84
C MET A 78 4.74 7.86 11.29
N GLY A 79 3.76 8.50 11.91
CA GLY A 79 3.80 8.87 13.33
C GLY A 79 4.01 7.64 14.22
N LYS A 80 3.26 6.55 13.98
CA LYS A 80 3.42 5.31 14.75
C LYS A 80 4.77 4.64 14.55
N LEU A 81 5.36 4.73 13.36
CA LEU A 81 6.73 4.24 13.15
C LEU A 81 7.77 5.02 13.95
N ASN A 82 7.56 6.33 14.10
CA ASN A 82 8.45 7.17 14.91
C ASN A 82 8.25 6.94 16.41
N ASP A 83 6.99 6.80 16.86
CA ASP A 83 6.65 6.56 18.27
C ASP A 83 7.09 5.15 18.74
N TYR A 84 7.10 4.18 17.84
CA TYR A 84 7.41 2.77 18.13
C TYR A 84 8.58 2.24 17.26
N PRO A 85 9.83 2.50 17.63
CA PRO A 85 11.00 2.02 16.87
C PRO A 85 11.05 0.48 16.73
N SER A 86 10.48 -0.26 17.69
CA SER A 86 10.35 -1.71 17.60
C SER A 86 9.41 -2.14 16.45
N LEU A 87 8.31 -1.42 16.23
CA LEU A 87 7.41 -1.64 15.09
C LEU A 87 8.14 -1.36 13.77
N LYS A 88 8.86 -0.24 13.67
CA LYS A 88 9.65 0.12 12.50
C LYS A 88 10.60 -1.00 12.10
N ARG A 89 11.38 -1.54 13.06
CA ARG A 89 12.29 -2.67 12.82
C ARG A 89 11.58 -3.96 12.39
N LYS A 90 10.42 -4.27 12.98
CA LYS A 90 9.62 -5.44 12.60
C LYS A 90 9.15 -5.34 11.15
N LEU A 91 8.54 -4.21 10.78
CA LEU A 91 8.05 -3.99 9.41
C LEU A 91 9.19 -4.00 8.38
N TYR A 92 10.34 -3.40 8.72
CA TYR A 92 11.53 -3.49 7.89
C TYR A 92 11.97 -4.96 7.68
N SER A 93 12.00 -5.75 8.75
CA SER A 93 12.38 -7.18 8.68
C SER A 93 11.40 -8.02 7.86
N ILE A 94 10.11 -7.67 7.86
CA ILE A 94 9.11 -8.33 7.02
C ILE A 94 9.35 -7.99 5.55
N LEU A 95 9.53 -6.71 5.23
CA LEU A 95 9.65 -6.22 3.85
C LEU A 95 10.97 -6.64 3.18
N PHE A 96 12.08 -6.48 3.87
CA PHE A 96 13.42 -6.64 3.28
C PHE A 96 14.13 -7.90 3.74
N GLY A 97 13.84 -8.36 4.96
CA GLY A 97 14.48 -9.55 5.53
C GLY A 97 13.84 -10.87 5.13
N GLY A 98 12.66 -10.87 4.53
CA GLY A 98 11.87 -12.06 4.23
C GLY A 98 11.53 -12.88 5.50
N LYS A 99 11.62 -12.27 6.68
CA LYS A 99 11.41 -12.97 7.95
C LYS A 99 9.92 -13.11 8.23
N LYS A 100 9.51 -14.35 8.52
CA LYS A 100 8.19 -14.63 9.09
C LYS A 100 8.26 -14.33 10.59
N LEU A 101 7.65 -13.22 11.01
CA LEU A 101 7.54 -12.88 12.42
C LEU A 101 6.29 -13.52 13.01
N VAL A 102 6.43 -14.13 14.19
CA VAL A 102 5.27 -14.66 14.93
C VAL A 102 4.40 -13.49 15.38
N TYR A 103 3.10 -13.62 15.16
CA TYR A 103 2.13 -12.67 15.70
C TYR A 103 2.06 -12.81 17.22
N ASN A 104 2.32 -11.71 17.94
CA ASN A 104 2.21 -11.65 19.39
C ASN A 104 1.32 -10.46 19.78
N PRO A 105 0.09 -10.71 20.27
CA PRO A 105 -0.83 -9.64 20.68
C PRO A 105 -0.35 -8.90 21.94
N ASP A 106 0.52 -9.51 22.76
CA ASP A 106 1.05 -8.88 23.97
C ASP A 106 2.23 -7.92 23.68
N ASP A 107 2.67 -7.83 22.43
CA ASP A 107 3.68 -6.83 22.01
C ASP A 107 2.99 -5.49 21.77
N PRO A 108 3.27 -4.44 22.57
CA PRO A 108 2.56 -3.16 22.47
C PRO A 108 2.67 -2.51 21.08
N ALA A 109 3.79 -2.73 20.37
CA ALA A 109 3.96 -2.19 19.03
C ALA A 109 3.12 -2.96 18.00
N VAL A 110 2.91 -4.25 18.20
CA VAL A 110 2.02 -5.06 17.36
C VAL A 110 0.56 -4.72 17.66
N ASP A 111 0.18 -4.62 18.93
CA ASP A 111 -1.18 -4.28 19.34
C ASP A 111 -1.62 -2.94 18.74
N ILE A 112 -0.81 -1.88 18.91
CA ILE A 112 -1.11 -0.57 18.32
C ILE A 112 -1.22 -0.63 16.79
N ALA A 113 -0.36 -1.38 16.12
CA ALA A 113 -0.38 -1.49 14.68
C ALA A 113 -1.61 -2.27 14.15
N VAL A 114 -2.09 -3.26 14.92
CA VAL A 114 -3.35 -3.98 14.64
C VAL A 114 -4.55 -3.06 14.86
N MET A 115 -4.55 -2.29 15.96
CA MET A 115 -5.64 -1.35 16.28
C MET A 115 -5.83 -0.31 15.15
N PHE A 116 -4.74 0.16 14.53
CA PHE A 116 -4.80 1.07 13.38
C PHE A 116 -4.98 0.33 12.03
N GLY A 117 -5.01 -0.98 12.01
CA GLY A 117 -5.16 -1.77 10.79
C GLY A 117 -3.95 -1.76 9.87
N PHE A 118 -2.76 -1.44 10.37
CA PHE A 118 -1.51 -1.43 9.57
C PHE A 118 -0.92 -2.81 9.37
N VAL A 119 -1.18 -3.71 10.32
CA VAL A 119 -0.76 -5.11 10.26
C VAL A 119 -1.93 -6.04 10.58
N LYS A 120 -1.78 -7.31 10.19
CA LYS A 120 -2.76 -8.37 10.45
C LYS A 120 -2.08 -9.65 10.92
N ASN A 121 -2.86 -10.49 11.60
CA ASN A 121 -2.50 -11.87 11.88
C ASN A 121 -2.92 -12.75 10.70
N ASP A 122 -1.96 -13.37 10.06
CA ASP A 122 -2.18 -14.33 8.98
C ASP A 122 -1.66 -15.70 9.43
N GLY A 123 -2.57 -16.52 9.94
CA GLY A 123 -2.23 -17.86 10.43
C GLY A 123 -1.12 -17.90 11.49
N GLY A 124 -1.11 -16.97 12.44
CA GLY A 124 -0.08 -16.85 13.47
C GLY A 124 1.16 -16.06 13.04
N THR A 125 1.18 -15.55 11.82
CA THR A 125 2.28 -14.74 11.29
C THR A 125 1.86 -13.28 11.21
N LEU A 126 2.73 -12.38 11.65
CA LEU A 126 2.54 -10.94 11.52
C LEU A 126 2.79 -10.54 10.05
N ARG A 127 1.81 -9.90 9.44
CA ARG A 127 1.92 -9.35 8.07
C ARG A 127 1.45 -7.91 8.00
N ILE A 128 1.92 -7.17 7.01
CA ILE A 128 1.35 -5.88 6.65
C ILE A 128 -0.07 -6.12 6.12
N ALA A 129 -1.00 -5.23 6.48
CA ALA A 129 -2.43 -5.49 6.30
C ALA A 129 -2.86 -5.55 4.84
N ASN A 130 -2.25 -4.73 3.96
CA ASN A 130 -2.61 -4.62 2.56
C ASN A 130 -1.46 -4.07 1.70
N ARG A 131 -1.61 -4.16 0.37
CA ARG A 131 -0.57 -3.76 -0.61
C ARG A 131 -0.29 -2.26 -0.61
N ILE A 132 -1.28 -1.41 -0.35
CA ILE A 132 -1.08 0.05 -0.28
C ILE A 132 -0.14 0.40 0.87
N PHE A 133 -0.36 -0.17 2.07
CA PHE A 133 0.57 0.04 3.20
C PHE A 133 1.94 -0.55 2.93
N GLU A 134 1.99 -1.72 2.30
CA GLU A 134 3.25 -2.38 1.94
C GLU A 134 4.07 -1.49 1.01
N THR A 135 3.50 -1.01 -0.09
CA THR A 135 4.15 -0.12 -1.04
C THR A 135 4.57 1.21 -0.39
N ARG A 136 3.69 1.80 0.44
CA ARG A 136 4.00 3.06 1.14
C ARG A 136 5.16 2.92 2.11
N LEU A 137 5.19 1.83 2.89
CA LEU A 137 6.28 1.51 3.81
C LEU A 137 7.58 1.20 3.06
N TYR A 138 7.49 0.46 1.96
CA TYR A 138 8.63 0.16 1.11
C TYR A 138 9.29 1.45 0.60
N ASN A 139 8.49 2.35 0.01
CA ASN A 139 8.97 3.65 -0.45
C ASN A 139 9.58 4.49 0.69
N TYR A 140 8.93 4.51 1.86
CA TYR A 140 9.45 5.19 3.04
C TYR A 140 10.83 4.67 3.44
N PHE A 141 10.99 3.35 3.56
CA PHE A 141 12.26 2.77 3.96
C PHE A 141 13.37 2.96 2.92
N LEU A 142 13.05 2.94 1.62
CA LEU A 142 14.05 3.20 0.57
C LEU A 142 14.56 4.65 0.57
N THR A 143 13.77 5.59 1.05
CA THR A 143 14.12 7.02 1.04
C THR A 143 14.72 7.52 2.35
N THR A 144 14.77 6.70 3.41
CA THR A 144 15.34 7.09 4.68
C THR A 144 16.84 6.76 4.74
N ASP A 145 17.66 7.69 5.28
CA ASP A 145 19.11 7.51 5.44
C ASP A 145 19.46 6.27 6.30
N GLU A 146 18.59 5.93 7.26
CA GLU A 146 18.74 4.73 8.08
C GLU A 146 18.68 3.44 7.27
N ALA A 147 17.87 3.41 6.20
CA ALA A 147 17.79 2.26 5.31
C ALA A 147 19.02 2.19 4.41
N GLN A 148 19.48 3.34 3.90
CA GLN A 148 20.65 3.40 3.01
C GLN A 148 21.95 3.05 3.72
N ASN A 149 22.05 3.29 5.04
CA ASN A 149 23.24 3.02 5.86
C ASN A 149 23.14 1.73 6.69
N SER A 150 22.05 0.95 6.59
CA SER A 150 21.92 -0.29 7.35
C SER A 150 22.74 -1.42 6.72
N GLU A 151 23.39 -2.23 7.57
CA GLU A 151 24.09 -3.46 7.13
C GLU A 151 23.15 -4.39 6.34
N LEU A 152 21.84 -4.31 6.59
CA LEU A 152 20.82 -5.08 5.87
C LEU A 152 20.68 -4.63 4.41
N PHE A 153 20.99 -3.37 4.10
CA PHE A 153 20.99 -2.87 2.72
C PHE A 153 22.19 -3.38 1.93
N ILE A 154 23.33 -3.56 2.62
CA ILE A 154 24.59 -4.08 2.03
C ILE A 154 24.45 -5.57 1.67
N PHE A 155 23.59 -6.32 2.38
CA PHE A 155 23.33 -7.74 2.15
C PHE A 155 22.06 -8.05 1.36
N ALA A 156 21.33 -7.04 0.86
CA ALA A 156 20.23 -7.29 -0.06
C ALA A 156 20.83 -7.82 -1.38
N PRO A 157 20.52 -9.04 -1.81
CA PRO A 157 21.00 -9.52 -3.11
C PRO A 157 20.53 -8.56 -4.20
N ASP A 158 21.40 -8.32 -5.20
CA ASP A 158 21.13 -7.47 -6.39
C ASP A 158 19.79 -7.78 -7.07
N ASP A 159 19.27 -8.99 -6.87
CA ASP A 159 17.97 -9.42 -7.40
C ASP A 159 16.77 -8.63 -6.83
N LYS A 160 16.85 -8.09 -5.62
CA LYS A 160 15.73 -7.30 -5.05
C LYS A 160 15.63 -5.89 -5.66
N LEU A 161 16.72 -5.35 -6.16
CA LEU A 161 16.74 -4.05 -6.87
C LEU A 161 16.09 -4.14 -8.26
N LYS A 162 15.96 -5.34 -8.82
CA LYS A 162 15.27 -5.56 -10.11
C LYS A 162 13.78 -5.26 -10.04
N PHE A 163 13.19 -5.29 -8.85
CA PHE A 163 11.77 -5.00 -8.63
C PHE A 163 11.47 -3.50 -8.46
N VAL A 164 12.51 -2.65 -8.46
CA VAL A 164 12.37 -1.19 -8.32
C VAL A 164 12.72 -0.54 -9.65
N GLN A 165 11.72 0.07 -10.31
CA GLN A 165 11.94 0.93 -11.47
C GLN A 165 11.63 2.38 -11.11
N ASN A 166 12.58 3.29 -11.36
CA ASN A 166 12.46 4.72 -11.09
C ASN A 166 12.12 5.06 -9.61
N GLY A 167 12.63 4.27 -8.66
CA GLY A 167 12.37 4.48 -7.23
C GLY A 167 11.01 3.98 -6.73
N HIS A 168 10.25 3.27 -7.57
CA HIS A 168 8.97 2.65 -7.21
C HIS A 168 9.02 1.14 -7.40
N LEU A 169 8.33 0.42 -6.51
CA LEU A 169 8.19 -1.02 -6.61
C LEU A 169 7.38 -1.38 -7.88
N ASN A 170 7.97 -2.18 -8.75
CA ASN A 170 7.23 -2.71 -9.91
C ASN A 170 6.43 -3.93 -9.48
N MET A 171 5.15 -3.72 -9.21
CA MET A 171 4.24 -4.74 -8.68
C MET A 171 3.88 -5.83 -9.70
N GLU A 172 4.24 -5.69 -10.98
CA GLU A 172 4.08 -6.74 -11.99
C GLU A 172 5.15 -7.84 -11.89
N LEU A 173 6.25 -7.54 -11.18
CA LEU A 173 7.39 -8.44 -11.01
C LEU A 173 7.47 -9.08 -9.61
N VAL A 174 6.50 -8.81 -8.73
CA VAL A 174 6.39 -9.35 -7.37
C VAL A 174 5.28 -10.37 -7.29
#